data_db344134d7c94ca1f00bd0dae1eeef64
#
_entry.id   db344134d7c94ca1f00bd0dae1eeef64
#
_cell.length_a   1.000
_cell.length_b   1.000
_cell.length_c   1.000
_cell.angle_alpha   90.00
_cell.angle_beta   90.00
_cell.angle_gamma   90.00
#
_symmetry.space_group_name_H-M   'P 1'
#
loop_
_entity.id
_entity.type
_entity.pdbx_description
1 polymer ?
#
loop_
_entity_poly.entity_id
_entity_poly.type
_entity_poly.pdbx_seq_one_letter_code
_entity_poly.pdbx_strand_id
1 'polypeptide(L)'
;MEQVKEDKSIVALCSDSRGSASMTPFFNAYPENSVEIGIAEQNLVSISAGMAKCGKKPFCFSPASFISTRSYEQAKVDVAYSNTNVKLVGISGGISYGELGMSHHSAQDIAAMSAIPNMRVYLPSDRFQTKHLIEALLKDEKPAYIRTGRNPVEDIYSEDNCPFEMDKATVIKEGTDVVLIGCGEMVRPCVEAAEILEKEGISATVLDMYCVKPLDTEAIIKAATNAKAVVT
;
A
#
# COMPACT_ATOMS: atom_id res chain seq x y z
N MET A 1 -7.96 -0.32 -14.50
CA MET A 1 -9.21 -0.28 -15.32
C MET A 1 -9.22 -1.34 -16.41
N GLU A 2 -8.10 -1.61 -17.07
CA GLU A 2 -8.06 -2.64 -18.14
C GLU A 2 -8.42 -4.03 -17.64
N GLN A 3 -7.89 -4.43 -16.49
CA GLN A 3 -8.12 -5.76 -15.90
C GLN A 3 -9.62 -6.09 -15.69
N VAL A 4 -10.46 -5.09 -15.40
CA VAL A 4 -11.92 -5.29 -15.22
C VAL A 4 -12.63 -5.63 -16.52
N LYS A 5 -12.05 -5.31 -17.68
CA LYS A 5 -12.62 -5.69 -18.97
C LYS A 5 -12.56 -7.20 -19.16
N GLU A 6 -11.47 -7.81 -18.68
CA GLU A 6 -11.19 -9.24 -18.81
C GLU A 6 -11.72 -10.05 -17.63
N ASP A 7 -11.68 -9.49 -16.41
CA ASP A 7 -12.13 -10.16 -15.19
C ASP A 7 -13.25 -9.39 -14.48
N LYS A 8 -14.49 -9.80 -14.71
CA LYS A 8 -15.69 -9.22 -14.09
C LYS A 8 -15.88 -9.60 -12.61
N SER A 9 -15.00 -10.41 -12.05
CA SER A 9 -14.99 -10.67 -10.60
C SER A 9 -14.38 -9.52 -9.80
N ILE A 10 -13.58 -8.66 -10.42
CA ILE A 10 -12.99 -7.47 -9.78
C ILE A 10 -14.08 -6.47 -9.46
N VAL A 11 -14.15 -6.02 -8.21
CA VAL A 11 -15.11 -5.00 -7.74
C VAL A 11 -14.41 -3.96 -6.88
N ALA A 12 -14.81 -2.71 -7.03
CA ALA A 12 -14.34 -1.60 -6.21
C ALA A 12 -15.46 -1.12 -5.28
N LEU A 13 -15.15 -0.97 -3.99
CA LEU A 13 -16.10 -0.49 -3.00
C LEU A 13 -15.55 0.78 -2.32
N CYS A 14 -16.40 1.74 -2.03
CA CYS A 14 -16.05 2.97 -1.30
C CYS A 14 -17.06 3.27 -0.19
N SER A 15 -16.61 4.05 0.80
CA SER A 15 -17.42 4.58 1.90
C SER A 15 -17.49 6.11 1.79
N ASP A 16 -18.23 6.62 0.78
CA ASP A 16 -18.34 8.06 0.47
C ASP A 16 -16.96 8.74 0.24
N SER A 17 -15.96 7.96 -0.17
CA SER A 17 -14.58 8.39 -0.30
C SER A 17 -14.01 8.25 -1.73
N ARG A 18 -14.85 7.94 -2.73
CA ARG A 18 -14.40 7.71 -4.11
C ARG A 18 -13.66 8.90 -4.73
N GLY A 19 -14.04 10.13 -4.35
CA GLY A 19 -13.35 11.35 -4.77
C GLY A 19 -11.92 11.42 -4.17
N SER A 20 -11.81 11.24 -2.87
CA SER A 20 -10.52 11.24 -2.15
C SER A 20 -9.62 10.07 -2.58
N ALA A 21 -10.21 8.93 -2.95
CA ALA A 21 -9.50 7.76 -3.45
C ALA A 21 -9.16 7.84 -4.95
N SER A 22 -9.50 8.94 -5.64
CA SER A 22 -9.35 9.07 -7.10
C SER A 22 -10.08 7.97 -7.90
N MET A 23 -11.13 7.37 -7.31
CA MET A 23 -11.89 6.25 -7.90
C MET A 23 -13.09 6.69 -8.73
N THR A 24 -13.41 7.99 -8.77
CA THR A 24 -14.54 8.51 -9.57
C THR A 24 -14.48 8.07 -11.05
N PRO A 25 -13.34 8.08 -11.75
CA PRO A 25 -13.27 7.59 -13.12
C PRO A 25 -13.60 6.09 -13.26
N PHE A 26 -13.19 5.27 -12.28
CA PHE A 26 -13.53 3.85 -12.27
C PHE A 26 -15.03 3.62 -12.07
N PHE A 27 -15.64 4.29 -11.09
CA PHE A 27 -17.06 4.17 -10.78
C PHE A 27 -17.93 4.62 -11.96
N ASN A 28 -17.52 5.65 -12.69
CA ASN A 28 -18.23 6.10 -13.88
C ASN A 28 -18.10 5.13 -15.06
N ALA A 29 -16.92 4.53 -15.25
CA ALA A 29 -16.65 3.62 -16.37
C ALA A 29 -17.18 2.19 -16.13
N TYR A 30 -17.26 1.76 -14.87
CA TYR A 30 -17.64 0.40 -14.48
C TYR A 30 -18.67 0.40 -13.33
N PRO A 31 -19.87 0.98 -13.53
CA PRO A 31 -20.87 1.06 -12.47
C PRO A 31 -21.31 -0.30 -11.95
N GLU A 32 -21.33 -1.33 -12.80
CA GLU A 32 -21.70 -2.71 -12.42
C GLU A 32 -20.62 -3.42 -11.55
N ASN A 33 -19.40 -2.88 -11.56
CA ASN A 33 -18.27 -3.38 -10.75
C ASN A 33 -17.95 -2.42 -9.59
N SER A 34 -18.84 -1.49 -9.29
CA SER A 34 -18.67 -0.43 -8.30
C SER A 34 -19.77 -0.47 -7.26
N VAL A 35 -19.41 -0.36 -5.98
CA VAL A 35 -20.36 -0.36 -4.87
C VAL A 35 -20.06 0.82 -3.94
N GLU A 36 -21.06 1.67 -3.72
CA GLU A 36 -20.99 2.76 -2.75
C GLU A 36 -21.77 2.36 -1.49
N ILE A 37 -21.10 2.33 -0.35
CA ILE A 37 -21.68 1.89 0.92
C ILE A 37 -22.17 3.08 1.78
N GLY A 38 -21.73 4.30 1.46
CA GLY A 38 -21.88 5.46 2.32
C GLY A 38 -20.88 5.46 3.48
N ILE A 39 -21.04 6.36 4.43
CA ILE A 39 -20.09 6.53 5.56
C ILE A 39 -20.28 5.39 6.58
N ALA A 40 -19.86 4.18 6.21
CA ALA A 40 -20.04 2.96 7.00
C ALA A 40 -18.87 1.99 6.78
N GLU A 41 -17.66 2.34 7.19
CA GLU A 41 -16.42 1.62 6.88
C GLU A 41 -16.40 0.20 7.46
N GLN A 42 -17.00 -0.03 8.62
CA GLN A 42 -17.13 -1.39 9.18
C GLN A 42 -17.98 -2.27 8.25
N ASN A 43 -19.10 -1.74 7.78
CA ASN A 43 -19.98 -2.42 6.82
C ASN A 43 -19.28 -2.62 5.45
N LEU A 44 -18.49 -1.64 5.00
CA LEU A 44 -17.65 -1.74 3.80
C LEU A 44 -16.76 -2.99 3.86
N VAL A 45 -16.06 -3.19 4.95
CA VAL A 45 -15.13 -4.31 5.12
C VAL A 45 -15.88 -5.65 5.19
N SER A 46 -16.97 -5.73 5.98
CA SER A 46 -17.77 -6.96 6.08
C SER A 46 -18.45 -7.35 4.77
N ILE A 47 -19.00 -6.39 4.03
CA ILE A 47 -19.59 -6.64 2.69
C ILE A 47 -18.51 -7.13 1.73
N SER A 48 -17.31 -6.52 1.74
CA SER A 48 -16.19 -6.95 0.90
C SER A 48 -15.79 -8.39 1.20
N ALA A 49 -15.74 -8.78 2.49
CA ALA A 49 -15.45 -10.16 2.88
C ALA A 49 -16.52 -11.15 2.38
N GLY A 50 -17.80 -10.78 2.49
CA GLY A 50 -18.92 -11.56 1.94
C GLY A 50 -18.83 -11.72 0.42
N MET A 51 -18.55 -10.64 -0.30
CA MET A 51 -18.36 -10.67 -1.75
C MET A 51 -17.16 -11.55 -2.16
N ALA A 52 -16.06 -11.51 -1.40
CA ALA A 52 -14.93 -12.39 -1.64
C ALA A 52 -15.30 -13.88 -1.47
N LYS A 53 -16.11 -14.23 -0.48
CA LYS A 53 -16.63 -15.61 -0.31
C LYS A 53 -17.54 -16.03 -1.45
N CYS A 54 -18.16 -15.08 -2.16
CA CYS A 54 -18.96 -15.32 -3.37
C CYS A 54 -18.12 -15.28 -4.67
N GLY A 55 -16.80 -15.34 -4.60
CA GLY A 55 -15.90 -15.41 -5.76
C GLY A 55 -15.57 -14.06 -6.38
N LYS A 56 -15.88 -12.94 -5.72
CA LYS A 56 -15.43 -11.61 -6.17
C LYS A 56 -14.03 -11.30 -5.66
N LYS A 57 -13.36 -10.34 -6.31
CA LYS A 57 -12.06 -9.78 -5.92
C LYS A 57 -12.23 -8.32 -5.49
N PRO A 58 -12.69 -8.08 -4.25
CA PRO A 58 -12.99 -6.74 -3.79
C PRO A 58 -11.73 -5.97 -3.41
N PHE A 59 -11.65 -4.73 -3.92
CA PHE A 59 -10.77 -3.67 -3.46
C PHE A 59 -11.63 -2.61 -2.79
N CYS A 60 -11.45 -2.39 -1.50
CA CYS A 60 -12.24 -1.42 -0.76
C CYS A 60 -11.39 -0.23 -0.31
N PHE A 61 -11.88 0.96 -0.62
CA PHE A 61 -11.16 2.23 -0.50
C PHE A 61 -11.81 3.09 0.58
N SER A 62 -11.02 3.55 1.54
CA SER A 62 -11.43 4.53 2.54
C SER A 62 -10.19 5.24 3.11
N PRO A 63 -10.32 6.40 3.76
CA PRO A 63 -9.21 6.99 4.51
C PRO A 63 -8.51 5.99 5.42
N ALA A 64 -7.19 6.03 5.45
CA ALA A 64 -6.39 5.04 6.18
C ALA A 64 -6.79 4.94 7.66
N SER A 65 -7.09 6.08 8.31
CA SER A 65 -7.57 6.12 9.70
C SER A 65 -8.88 5.37 9.90
N PHE A 66 -9.78 5.40 8.91
CA PHE A 66 -11.10 4.79 9.05
C PHE A 66 -11.08 3.31 8.72
N ILE A 67 -10.48 2.93 7.59
CA ILE A 67 -10.44 1.51 7.20
C ILE A 67 -9.52 0.67 8.10
N SER A 68 -8.51 1.27 8.74
CA SER A 68 -7.61 0.56 9.63
C SER A 68 -8.13 0.48 11.07
N THR A 69 -8.44 1.61 11.70
CA THR A 69 -8.75 1.63 13.13
C THR A 69 -10.24 1.57 13.44
N ARG A 70 -11.10 2.23 12.66
CA ARG A 70 -12.55 2.13 12.83
C ARG A 70 -13.06 0.73 12.47
N SER A 71 -12.49 0.09 11.44
CA SER A 71 -12.89 -1.23 10.95
C SER A 71 -11.93 -2.34 11.38
N TYR A 72 -11.17 -2.13 12.46
CA TYR A 72 -10.11 -3.06 12.87
C TYR A 72 -10.61 -4.46 13.16
N GLU A 73 -11.76 -4.58 13.85
CA GLU A 73 -12.35 -5.89 14.14
C GLU A 73 -12.73 -6.62 12.85
N GLN A 74 -13.40 -5.94 11.91
CA GLN A 74 -13.81 -6.52 10.63
C GLN A 74 -12.60 -6.92 9.78
N ALA A 75 -11.56 -6.08 9.76
CA ALA A 75 -10.29 -6.42 9.10
C ALA A 75 -9.63 -7.66 9.72
N LYS A 76 -9.68 -7.78 11.05
CA LYS A 76 -9.12 -8.92 11.78
C LYS A 76 -9.95 -10.20 11.58
N VAL A 77 -11.28 -10.13 11.76
CA VAL A 77 -12.16 -11.31 11.81
C VAL A 77 -12.66 -11.69 10.42
N ASP A 78 -13.29 -10.74 9.71
CA ASP A 78 -13.96 -11.07 8.46
C ASP A 78 -12.96 -11.22 7.31
N VAL A 79 -11.85 -10.48 7.35
CA VAL A 79 -10.83 -10.49 6.29
C VAL A 79 -9.69 -11.44 6.61
N ALA A 80 -8.90 -11.16 7.65
CA ALA A 80 -7.65 -11.89 7.89
C ALA A 80 -7.87 -13.29 8.50
N TYR A 81 -8.66 -13.40 9.57
CA TYR A 81 -8.96 -14.69 10.19
C TYR A 81 -9.74 -15.62 9.25
N SER A 82 -10.73 -15.08 8.55
CA SER A 82 -11.53 -15.82 7.57
C SER A 82 -10.80 -16.07 6.25
N ASN A 83 -9.58 -15.58 6.11
CA ASN A 83 -8.72 -15.68 4.92
C ASN A 83 -9.48 -15.36 3.63
N THR A 84 -10.11 -14.18 3.58
CA THR A 84 -10.87 -13.73 2.43
C THR A 84 -10.00 -12.92 1.47
N ASN A 85 -10.23 -13.05 0.18
CA ASN A 85 -9.50 -12.31 -0.87
C ASN A 85 -9.94 -10.84 -0.92
N VAL A 86 -9.74 -10.09 0.14
CA VAL A 86 -10.06 -8.66 0.23
C VAL A 86 -8.79 -7.83 0.23
N LYS A 87 -8.78 -6.76 -0.58
CA LYS A 87 -7.71 -5.76 -0.58
C LYS A 87 -8.25 -4.48 0.07
N LEU A 88 -7.79 -4.20 1.29
CA LEU A 88 -8.12 -2.98 2.04
C LEU A 88 -7.18 -1.86 1.58
N VAL A 89 -7.70 -0.82 0.96
CA VAL A 89 -6.89 0.30 0.47
C VAL A 89 -7.09 1.51 1.37
N GLY A 90 -6.13 1.78 2.23
CA GLY A 90 -6.07 2.94 3.11
C GLY A 90 -5.44 4.12 2.39
N ILE A 91 -6.23 5.13 2.05
CA ILE A 91 -5.74 6.33 1.39
C ILE A 91 -5.34 7.40 2.40
N SER A 92 -4.38 8.24 2.03
CA SER A 92 -3.98 9.41 2.82
C SER A 92 -3.49 9.04 4.22
N GLY A 93 -2.53 8.13 4.30
CA GLY A 93 -1.92 7.72 5.57
C GLY A 93 -1.07 8.82 6.24
N GLY A 94 -0.59 8.54 7.43
CA GLY A 94 0.21 9.48 8.21
C GLY A 94 -0.55 10.75 8.57
N ILE A 95 0.09 11.89 8.41
CA ILE A 95 -0.47 13.23 8.69
C ILE A 95 -0.87 13.98 7.41
N SER A 96 -0.97 13.30 6.28
CA SER A 96 -1.17 13.90 4.95
C SER A 96 -2.51 14.65 4.78
N TYR A 97 -3.48 14.43 5.66
CA TYR A 97 -4.72 15.23 5.72
C TYR A 97 -4.54 16.64 6.31
N GLY A 98 -3.36 16.94 6.93
CA GLY A 98 -3.04 18.28 7.39
C GLY A 98 -4.06 18.85 8.38
N GLU A 99 -4.75 19.92 7.97
CA GLU A 99 -5.68 20.69 8.79
C GLU A 99 -6.92 19.92 9.29
N LEU A 100 -7.27 18.80 8.67
CA LEU A 100 -8.38 17.96 9.19
C LEU A 100 -8.03 17.28 10.52
N GLY A 101 -6.76 17.26 10.87
CA GLY A 101 -6.28 16.92 12.21
C GLY A 101 -6.47 15.45 12.57
N MET A 102 -6.45 15.18 13.87
CA MET A 102 -6.33 13.85 14.46
C MET A 102 -7.43 12.87 14.02
N SER A 103 -8.63 13.33 13.71
CA SER A 103 -9.73 12.47 13.25
C SER A 103 -9.44 11.80 11.89
N HIS A 104 -8.58 12.41 11.06
CA HIS A 104 -8.22 11.92 9.73
C HIS A 104 -6.77 11.43 9.65
N HIS A 105 -5.91 11.84 10.59
CA HIS A 105 -4.53 11.37 10.63
C HIS A 105 -4.48 9.88 10.95
N SER A 106 -3.56 9.18 10.31
CA SER A 106 -3.36 7.74 10.47
C SER A 106 -1.88 7.42 10.67
N ALA A 107 -1.37 7.73 11.84
CA ALA A 107 0.02 7.42 12.22
C ALA A 107 0.20 5.98 12.69
N GLN A 108 -0.89 5.28 13.04
CA GLN A 108 -0.88 3.96 13.68
C GLN A 108 -1.36 2.82 12.76
N ASP A 109 -1.81 3.10 11.55
CA ASP A 109 -2.43 2.13 10.65
C ASP A 109 -1.48 0.96 10.28
N ILE A 110 -0.23 1.28 9.97
CA ILE A 110 0.78 0.27 9.62
C ILE A 110 0.99 -0.69 10.80
N ALA A 111 1.17 -0.15 12.01
CA ALA A 111 1.35 -0.95 13.22
C ALA A 111 0.12 -1.81 13.52
N ALA A 112 -1.08 -1.22 13.46
CA ALA A 112 -2.33 -1.91 13.71
C ALA A 112 -2.56 -3.06 12.72
N MET A 113 -2.41 -2.81 11.42
CA MET A 113 -2.62 -3.81 10.39
C MET A 113 -1.52 -4.87 10.38
N SER A 114 -0.28 -4.50 10.68
CA SER A 114 0.82 -5.47 10.79
C SER A 114 0.66 -6.42 11.98
N ALA A 115 -0.01 -5.98 13.06
CA ALA A 115 -0.29 -6.82 14.22
C ALA A 115 -1.33 -7.93 13.95
N ILE A 116 -2.15 -7.80 12.90
CA ILE A 116 -3.15 -8.82 12.55
C ILE A 116 -2.45 -10.01 11.87
N PRO A 117 -2.55 -11.25 12.43
CA PRO A 117 -2.06 -12.43 11.74
C PRO A 117 -2.69 -12.58 10.34
N ASN A 118 -1.93 -13.10 9.38
CA ASN A 118 -2.38 -13.32 8.00
C ASN A 118 -2.71 -12.05 7.17
N MET A 119 -2.66 -10.85 7.76
CA MET A 119 -2.77 -9.60 7.01
C MET A 119 -1.40 -9.23 6.44
N ARG A 120 -1.32 -8.99 5.14
CA ARG A 120 -0.12 -8.42 4.50
C ARG A 120 -0.25 -6.90 4.43
N VAL A 121 0.88 -6.19 4.43
CA VAL A 121 0.90 -4.72 4.47
C VAL A 121 1.88 -4.19 3.44
N TYR A 122 1.38 -3.38 2.52
CA TYR A 122 2.12 -2.83 1.39
C TYR A 122 2.00 -1.31 1.32
N LEU A 123 3.12 -0.66 1.03
CA LEU A 123 3.22 0.79 0.83
C LEU A 123 3.99 1.07 -0.48
N PRO A 124 3.34 1.00 -1.63
CA PRO A 124 4.02 1.27 -2.90
C PRO A 124 4.49 2.73 -2.96
N SER A 125 5.64 2.94 -3.58
CA SER A 125 6.37 4.22 -3.58
C SER A 125 5.93 5.18 -4.67
N ASP A 126 5.49 4.66 -5.81
CA ASP A 126 4.99 5.46 -6.93
C ASP A 126 3.89 4.75 -7.74
N ARG A 127 3.45 5.37 -8.82
CA ARG A 127 2.38 4.84 -9.68
C ARG A 127 2.77 3.56 -10.43
N PHE A 128 4.04 3.40 -10.81
CA PHE A 128 4.52 2.23 -11.55
C PHE A 128 4.59 1.01 -10.64
N GLN A 129 5.17 1.17 -9.46
CA GLN A 129 5.18 0.11 -8.47
C GLN A 129 3.77 -0.23 -7.98
N THR A 130 2.89 0.77 -7.82
CA THR A 130 1.46 0.55 -7.50
C THR A 130 0.78 -0.30 -8.57
N LYS A 131 1.03 -0.03 -9.86
CA LYS A 131 0.47 -0.82 -10.97
C LYS A 131 0.88 -2.29 -10.85
N HIS A 132 2.18 -2.56 -10.70
CA HIS A 132 2.69 -3.93 -10.57
C HIS A 132 2.16 -4.64 -9.32
N LEU A 133 2.08 -3.93 -8.18
CA LEU A 133 1.50 -4.47 -6.95
C LEU A 133 0.03 -4.87 -7.15
N ILE A 134 -0.78 -4.01 -7.76
CA ILE A 134 -2.19 -4.32 -8.03
C ILE A 134 -2.33 -5.51 -8.98
N GLU A 135 -1.52 -5.58 -10.04
CA GLU A 135 -1.51 -6.71 -10.97
C GLU A 135 -1.12 -8.04 -10.29
N ALA A 136 -0.15 -8.01 -9.38
CA ALA A 136 0.22 -9.15 -8.56
C ALA A 136 -0.90 -9.57 -7.60
N LEU A 137 -1.52 -8.60 -6.91
CA LEU A 137 -2.62 -8.83 -5.97
C LEU A 137 -3.91 -9.31 -6.63
N LEU A 138 -4.13 -9.03 -7.90
CA LEU A 138 -5.25 -9.58 -8.66
C LEU A 138 -5.10 -11.09 -8.94
N LYS A 139 -3.86 -11.58 -8.96
CA LYS A 139 -3.53 -13.01 -9.13
C LYS A 139 -3.39 -13.75 -7.80
N ASP A 140 -3.34 -13.02 -6.71
CA ASP A 140 -3.14 -13.53 -5.35
C ASP A 140 -4.44 -13.45 -4.55
N GLU A 141 -4.82 -14.54 -3.90
CA GLU A 141 -6.09 -14.67 -3.19
C GLU A 141 -6.02 -14.37 -1.68
N LYS A 142 -4.87 -13.92 -1.18
CA LYS A 142 -4.69 -13.62 0.24
C LYS A 142 -5.12 -12.20 0.60
N PRO A 143 -5.51 -11.95 1.86
CA PRO A 143 -5.84 -10.61 2.34
C PRO A 143 -4.63 -9.67 2.32
N ALA A 144 -4.89 -8.40 2.02
CA ALA A 144 -3.84 -7.39 2.06
C ALA A 144 -4.40 -6.01 2.45
N TYR A 145 -3.61 -5.26 3.20
CA TYR A 145 -3.75 -3.82 3.41
C TYR A 145 -2.74 -3.10 2.53
N ILE A 146 -3.21 -2.14 1.75
CA ILE A 146 -2.39 -1.30 0.87
C ILE A 146 -2.56 0.13 1.36
N ARG A 147 -1.46 0.78 1.72
CA ARG A 147 -1.49 2.19 2.10
C ARG A 147 -0.97 3.04 0.96
N THR A 148 -1.74 4.03 0.55
CA THR A 148 -1.34 5.02 -0.46
C THR A 148 -1.31 6.42 0.13
N GLY A 149 -0.45 7.27 -0.43
CA GLY A 149 -0.37 8.68 -0.08
C GLY A 149 -1.57 9.50 -0.56
N ARG A 150 -1.61 10.77 -0.16
CA ARG A 150 -2.62 11.73 -0.57
C ARG A 150 -2.15 12.59 -1.74
N ASN A 151 -0.90 13.02 -1.67
CA ASN A 151 -0.32 13.95 -2.63
C ASN A 151 0.36 13.19 -3.78
N PRO A 152 0.43 13.78 -4.98
CA PRO A 152 1.30 13.28 -6.02
C PRO A 152 2.75 13.19 -5.51
N VAL A 153 3.42 12.10 -5.86
CA VAL A 153 4.85 11.91 -5.62
C VAL A 153 5.57 11.91 -6.98
N GLU A 154 6.83 12.30 -6.97
CA GLU A 154 7.67 12.15 -8.15
C GLU A 154 7.94 10.68 -8.42
N ASP A 155 7.94 10.30 -9.69
CA ASP A 155 8.20 8.93 -10.09
C ASP A 155 9.65 8.53 -9.74
N ILE A 156 9.79 7.36 -9.17
CA ILE A 156 11.08 6.71 -8.90
C ILE A 156 11.40 5.73 -10.03
N TYR A 157 10.36 5.07 -10.52
CA TYR A 157 10.43 4.09 -11.59
C TYR A 157 9.86 4.63 -12.89
N SER A 158 9.93 3.82 -13.94
CA SER A 158 9.32 4.08 -15.26
C SER A 158 8.59 2.84 -15.76
N GLU A 159 7.83 2.97 -16.85
CA GLU A 159 7.12 1.84 -17.47
C GLU A 159 8.09 0.71 -17.86
N ASP A 160 9.29 1.08 -18.36
CA ASP A 160 10.29 0.12 -18.83
C ASP A 160 11.29 -0.31 -17.74
N ASN A 161 11.30 0.35 -16.58
CA ASN A 161 12.24 0.08 -15.50
C ASN A 161 11.56 0.22 -14.13
N CYS A 162 10.80 -0.81 -13.78
CA CYS A 162 10.23 -0.98 -12.45
C CYS A 162 10.47 -2.43 -12.01
N PRO A 163 11.65 -2.73 -11.43
CA PRO A 163 11.91 -4.06 -10.91
C PRO A 163 10.95 -4.33 -9.77
N PHE A 164 10.12 -5.34 -9.94
CA PHE A 164 9.09 -5.71 -8.98
C PHE A 164 9.05 -7.22 -8.80
N GLU A 165 9.21 -7.66 -7.58
CA GLU A 165 8.99 -9.03 -7.14
C GLU A 165 8.10 -8.99 -5.90
N MET A 166 7.03 -9.78 -5.90
CA MET A 166 6.07 -9.80 -4.79
C MET A 166 6.76 -10.19 -3.48
N ASP A 167 6.48 -9.43 -2.42
CA ASP A 167 7.03 -9.64 -1.08
C ASP A 167 8.57 -9.45 -0.96
N LYS A 168 9.21 -8.80 -1.93
CA LYS A 168 10.64 -8.48 -1.91
C LYS A 168 10.88 -6.97 -2.01
N ALA A 169 11.88 -6.49 -1.25
CA ALA A 169 12.33 -5.11 -1.39
C ALA A 169 13.05 -4.87 -2.71
N THR A 170 12.99 -3.63 -3.21
CA THR A 170 13.76 -3.22 -4.38
C THR A 170 15.00 -2.43 -3.96
N VAL A 171 16.17 -2.84 -4.45
CA VAL A 171 17.41 -2.05 -4.32
C VAL A 171 17.40 -0.99 -5.43
N ILE A 172 17.23 0.28 -5.06
CA ILE A 172 17.23 1.41 -6.01
C ILE A 172 18.67 1.83 -6.31
N LYS A 173 19.50 1.87 -5.28
CA LYS A 173 20.92 2.25 -5.37
C LYS A 173 21.75 1.37 -4.45
N GLU A 174 22.92 0.93 -4.91
CA GLU A 174 23.90 0.24 -4.08
C GLU A 174 24.95 1.20 -3.55
N GLY A 175 25.36 1.03 -2.30
CA GLY A 175 26.39 1.79 -1.62
C GLY A 175 26.98 1.00 -0.45
N THR A 176 28.01 1.56 0.22
CA THR A 176 28.78 0.83 1.22
C THR A 176 28.85 1.52 2.59
N ASP A 177 28.51 2.80 2.70
CA ASP A 177 28.67 3.54 3.96
C ASP A 177 27.42 3.56 4.81
N VAL A 178 26.27 3.83 4.21
CA VAL A 178 24.98 3.94 4.91
C VAL A 178 23.86 3.24 4.11
N VAL A 179 22.89 2.69 4.84
CA VAL A 179 21.66 2.15 4.24
C VAL A 179 20.49 3.08 4.57
N LEU A 180 19.75 3.51 3.58
CA LEU A 180 18.51 4.27 3.70
C LEU A 180 17.36 3.35 3.31
N ILE A 181 16.45 3.09 4.24
CA ILE A 181 15.30 2.22 4.01
C ILE A 181 14.04 3.07 4.04
N GLY A 182 13.41 3.26 2.89
CA GLY A 182 12.15 3.97 2.75
C GLY A 182 10.99 3.04 2.42
N CYS A 183 9.77 3.47 2.73
CA CYS A 183 8.55 2.82 2.27
C CYS A 183 7.53 3.88 1.82
N GLY A 184 6.77 3.57 0.76
CA GLY A 184 5.78 4.49 0.22
C GLY A 184 6.37 5.84 -0.18
N GLU A 185 5.71 6.93 0.19
CA GLU A 185 6.12 8.31 -0.12
C GLU A 185 7.53 8.67 0.39
N MET A 186 8.07 7.94 1.37
CA MET A 186 9.39 8.23 1.95
C MET A 186 10.56 7.68 1.12
N VAL A 187 10.30 6.87 0.10
CA VAL A 187 11.37 6.34 -0.76
C VAL A 187 12.02 7.45 -1.58
N ARG A 188 11.24 8.39 -2.13
CA ARG A 188 11.79 9.53 -2.88
C ARG A 188 12.74 10.38 -2.04
N PRO A 189 12.41 10.81 -0.81
CA PRO A 189 13.36 11.46 0.10
C PRO A 189 14.63 10.65 0.36
N CYS A 190 14.55 9.32 0.43
CA CYS A 190 15.75 8.48 0.58
C CYS A 190 16.66 8.55 -0.65
N VAL A 191 16.09 8.57 -1.85
CA VAL A 191 16.86 8.74 -3.10
C VAL A 191 17.55 10.09 -3.12
N GLU A 192 16.85 11.18 -2.82
CA GLU A 192 17.41 12.54 -2.75
C GLU A 192 18.49 12.67 -1.69
N ALA A 193 18.28 12.07 -0.52
CA ALA A 193 19.29 12.04 0.53
C ALA A 193 20.56 11.30 0.08
N ALA A 194 20.42 10.18 -0.64
CA ALA A 194 21.57 9.45 -1.19
C ALA A 194 22.35 10.28 -2.22
N GLU A 195 21.67 11.09 -3.04
CA GLU A 195 22.32 12.02 -4.00
C GLU A 195 23.08 13.15 -3.29
N ILE A 196 22.55 13.64 -2.17
CA ILE A 196 23.22 14.65 -1.34
C ILE A 196 24.45 14.05 -0.68
N LEU A 197 24.32 12.88 -0.07
CA LEU A 197 25.42 12.16 0.59
C LEU A 197 26.56 11.84 -0.38
N GLU A 198 26.25 11.48 -1.61
CA GLU A 198 27.26 11.17 -2.63
C GLU A 198 28.16 12.40 -2.93
N LYS A 199 27.60 13.61 -2.91
CA LYS A 199 28.38 14.87 -3.08
C LYS A 199 29.33 15.12 -1.93
N GLU A 200 29.01 14.57 -0.76
CA GLU A 200 29.86 14.59 0.46
C GLU A 200 30.84 13.39 0.54
N GLY A 201 30.88 12.56 -0.51
CA GLY A 201 31.75 11.38 -0.56
C GLY A 201 31.26 10.18 0.26
N ILE A 202 29.97 10.17 0.62
CA ILE A 202 29.32 9.08 1.38
C ILE A 202 28.46 8.25 0.43
N SER A 203 28.76 6.96 0.32
CA SER A 203 28.06 6.03 -0.56
C SER A 203 26.87 5.40 0.17
N ALA A 204 25.65 5.62 -0.33
CA ALA A 204 24.41 5.14 0.29
C ALA A 204 23.73 4.03 -0.53
N THR A 205 23.36 2.94 0.14
CA THR A 205 22.36 1.98 -0.37
C THR A 205 20.98 2.53 -0.11
N VAL A 206 20.09 2.48 -1.11
CA VAL A 206 18.68 2.84 -0.97
C VAL A 206 17.80 1.62 -1.21
N LEU A 207 17.04 1.22 -0.18
CA LEU A 207 16.04 0.15 -0.26
C LEU A 207 14.62 0.74 -0.29
N ASP A 208 13.88 0.39 -1.30
CA ASP A 208 12.42 0.56 -1.33
C ASP A 208 11.76 -0.66 -0.68
N MET A 209 11.34 -0.49 0.57
CA MET A 209 10.69 -1.51 1.39
C MET A 209 9.16 -1.40 1.26
N TYR A 210 8.64 -1.50 0.04
CA TYR A 210 7.20 -1.41 -0.19
C TYR A 210 6.39 -2.51 0.53
N CYS A 211 7.02 -3.63 0.86
CA CYS A 211 6.41 -4.74 1.59
C CYS A 211 6.85 -4.70 3.07
N VAL A 212 6.02 -4.12 3.93
CA VAL A 212 6.30 -4.05 5.37
C VAL A 212 5.96 -5.38 6.05
N LYS A 213 4.96 -6.09 5.51
CA LYS A 213 4.61 -7.44 5.97
C LYS A 213 4.09 -8.27 4.79
N PRO A 214 4.79 -9.36 4.42
CA PRO A 214 6.04 -9.85 5.02
C PRO A 214 7.19 -8.85 4.82
N LEU A 215 8.15 -8.86 5.74
CA LEU A 215 9.33 -8.02 5.64
C LEU A 215 10.46 -8.80 4.93
N ASP A 216 11.09 -8.19 3.94
CA ASP A 216 12.26 -8.78 3.28
C ASP A 216 13.51 -8.62 4.16
N THR A 217 13.62 -9.49 5.14
CA THR A 217 14.74 -9.50 6.09
C THR A 217 16.08 -9.84 5.43
N GLU A 218 16.07 -10.61 4.34
CA GLU A 218 17.29 -10.95 3.59
C GLU A 218 17.90 -9.70 2.94
N ALA A 219 17.07 -8.87 2.29
CA ALA A 219 17.53 -7.61 1.69
C ALA A 219 18.09 -6.65 2.75
N ILE A 220 17.43 -6.54 3.90
CA ILE A 220 17.88 -5.70 5.02
C ILE A 220 19.24 -6.19 5.53
N ILE A 221 19.37 -7.49 5.84
CA ILE A 221 20.60 -8.08 6.37
C ILE A 221 21.73 -7.89 5.36
N LYS A 222 21.50 -8.20 4.09
CA LYS A 222 22.48 -8.04 3.01
C LYS A 222 22.98 -6.60 2.93
N ALA A 223 22.07 -5.63 2.92
CA ALA A 223 22.42 -4.20 2.83
C ALA A 223 23.16 -3.71 4.09
N ALA A 224 22.73 -4.13 5.27
CA ALA A 224 23.27 -3.66 6.55
C ALA A 224 24.62 -4.29 6.92
N THR A 225 24.97 -5.47 6.41
CA THR A 225 26.14 -6.26 6.87
C THR A 225 27.46 -5.48 6.78
N ASN A 226 27.64 -4.66 5.75
CA ASN A 226 28.89 -3.91 5.54
C ASN A 226 28.72 -2.39 5.72
N ALA A 227 27.54 -1.93 6.08
CA ALA A 227 27.25 -0.52 6.26
C ALA A 227 27.65 -0.04 7.66
N LYS A 228 28.07 1.22 7.77
CA LYS A 228 28.41 1.87 9.06
C LYS A 228 27.17 2.31 9.84
N ALA A 229 26.06 2.57 9.13
CA ALA A 229 24.81 3.01 9.72
C ALA A 229 23.61 2.58 8.86
N VAL A 230 22.45 2.43 9.51
CA VAL A 230 21.15 2.19 8.87
C VAL A 230 20.18 3.26 9.35
N VAL A 231 19.47 3.86 8.41
CA VAL A 231 18.41 4.86 8.66
C VAL A 231 17.11 4.33 8.08
N THR A 232 16.01 4.42 8.86
CA THR A 232 14.66 3.97 8.48
C THR A 232 13.64 5.07 8.67
#